data_33666b7f41c6d44fef329ccd42ff6503
#
_entry.id   33666b7f41c6d44fef329ccd42ff6503
#
_cell.length_a   1.000
_cell.length_b   1.000
_cell.length_c   1.000
_cell.angle_alpha   90.00
_cell.angle_beta   90.00
_cell.angle_gamma   90.00
#
_symmetry.space_group_name_H-M   'P 1'
#
loop_
_entity.id
_entity.type
_entity.pdbx_description
1 polymer ?
#
loop_
_entity_poly.entity_id
_entity_poly.type
_entity_poly.pdbx_seq_one_letter_code
_entity_poly.pdbx_strand_id
1 'polypeptide(L)'
;MKKYIKHSILGLAMAFSLSACLKDLDQEPIDPDSFTEKDVFKNATEAKSALAKIYASMAVTGQKGPSGDGDLANADESSTQFTRVQFYLQESSTDEAIIRWADAGVPDFHNMSWTPSNAFTNGYYNRLGQQIAFANSFIDNAKDLASDPEVAYYIAEARFIRAYAYYNVIDAFGKAPLITSSKADLKPAPNSRAELFNFVESELKDLEGKLKPARTNEYGRVDQVAAQALLSRLYLNAKVYIGQDKYTDCITYAKKVIASSYRLNTTDANNNGTAYDELFLADNNSNGAQNEFILVVNFDGLNTKTHGGTSFITHAATGGDMNPNLIGINGGWQGITVTKEFVDKFDASARNGNNEPTAWNDKRAMFHTGGQTYENTNIKEFKTAGYAVTKFRNITSTGAVGKDPAKDFPDTDLPLIRLAEVYLTYAEAVLRGGAGGDRATALDYINQLRTRAYGNASGNIADSDLTLDFILDERARELYWEGLRRTDLIRYNKFTTADYLWSLKGGAASGVAVPDYRNLYPIPQDALTANENLRQNTGY
;
A
#
# COMPACT_ATOMS: atom_id res chain seq x y z
N MET A 1 66.56 45.18 -14.33
CA MET A 1 66.23 44.45 -13.09
C MET A 1 64.87 44.76 -12.49
N LYS A 2 64.41 46.01 -12.30
CA LYS A 2 63.09 46.32 -11.68
C LYS A 2 61.83 45.81 -12.42
N LYS A 3 61.90 45.54 -13.72
CA LYS A 3 60.73 45.10 -14.53
C LYS A 3 60.48 43.60 -14.40
N TYR A 4 61.53 42.79 -14.22
CA TYR A 4 61.44 41.32 -14.07
C TYR A 4 61.00 40.93 -12.67
N ILE A 5 61.35 41.68 -11.62
CA ILE A 5 60.93 41.43 -10.25
C ILE A 5 59.42 41.60 -10.07
N LYS A 6 58.77 42.58 -10.77
CA LYS A 6 57.31 42.77 -10.71
C LYS A 6 56.54 41.60 -11.36
N HIS A 7 57.05 41.03 -12.43
CA HIS A 7 56.40 39.89 -13.08
C HIS A 7 56.60 38.58 -12.31
N SER A 8 57.73 38.39 -11.63
CA SER A 8 57.96 37.24 -10.77
C SER A 8 57.10 37.29 -9.49
N ILE A 9 56.87 38.47 -8.90
CA ILE A 9 55.99 38.64 -7.73
C ILE A 9 54.51 38.41 -8.11
N LEU A 10 54.10 38.87 -9.31
CA LEU A 10 52.75 38.67 -9.82
C LEU A 10 52.47 37.19 -10.14
N GLY A 11 53.47 36.46 -10.69
CA GLY A 11 53.39 35.00 -10.94
C GLY A 11 53.35 34.18 -9.65
N LEU A 12 54.06 34.59 -8.62
CA LEU A 12 54.05 33.92 -7.30
C LEU A 12 52.73 34.18 -6.55
N ALA A 13 52.16 35.36 -6.64
CA ALA A 13 50.85 35.72 -6.06
C ALA A 13 49.71 34.94 -6.74
N MET A 14 49.76 34.72 -8.06
CA MET A 14 48.77 33.94 -8.81
C MET A 14 48.89 32.42 -8.53
N ALA A 15 50.06 31.91 -8.17
CA ALA A 15 50.24 30.51 -7.79
C ALA A 15 49.74 30.20 -6.37
N PHE A 16 49.77 31.17 -5.48
CA PHE A 16 49.17 31.02 -4.13
C PHE A 16 47.66 31.15 -4.08
N SER A 17 47.02 31.78 -5.03
CA SER A 17 45.57 31.89 -5.09
C SER A 17 44.85 30.66 -5.67
N LEU A 18 45.57 29.72 -6.26
CA LEU A 18 45.03 28.44 -6.80
C LEU A 18 45.02 27.29 -5.80
N SER A 19 45.65 27.43 -4.63
CA SER A 19 45.68 26.39 -3.61
C SER A 19 44.68 26.59 -2.44
N ALA A 20 43.93 27.67 -2.44
CA ALA A 20 43.03 28.03 -1.33
C ALA A 20 41.62 27.44 -1.42
N CYS A 21 41.23 26.81 -2.53
CA CYS A 21 39.82 26.39 -2.72
C CYS A 21 39.55 24.89 -2.59
N LEU A 22 40.53 24.05 -2.28
CA LEU A 22 40.31 22.60 -2.23
C LEU A 22 39.88 22.06 -0.86
N LYS A 23 39.92 22.86 0.18
CA LYS A 23 39.45 22.47 1.53
C LYS A 23 38.14 23.12 1.93
N ASP A 24 37.63 24.09 1.17
CA ASP A 24 36.35 24.75 1.48
C ASP A 24 35.12 23.93 1.06
N LEU A 25 35.32 22.86 0.32
CA LEU A 25 34.24 21.95 -0.09
C LEU A 25 34.01 20.80 0.92
N ASP A 26 34.94 20.60 1.83
CA ASP A 26 34.85 19.58 2.90
C ASP A 26 34.61 20.20 4.28
N GLN A 27 33.88 21.31 4.35
CA GLN A 27 33.55 21.94 5.64
C GLN A 27 32.46 21.12 6.34
N GLU A 28 32.74 20.64 7.52
CA GLU A 28 31.71 20.13 8.42
C GLU A 28 30.81 21.29 8.86
N PRO A 29 29.47 21.09 8.99
CA PRO A 29 28.57 22.14 9.46
C PRO A 29 29.05 22.72 10.79
N ILE A 30 29.19 24.05 10.87
CA ILE A 30 29.61 24.76 12.10
C ILE A 30 28.49 24.81 13.14
N ASP A 31 27.25 24.52 12.72
CA ASP A 31 26.09 24.47 13.60
C ASP A 31 26.12 23.16 14.42
N PRO A 32 26.23 23.22 15.73
CA PRO A 32 26.27 22.05 16.61
C PRO A 32 24.97 21.22 16.58
N ASP A 33 23.89 21.79 16.04
CA ASP A 33 22.59 21.09 15.86
C ASP A 33 22.47 20.47 14.47
N SER A 34 23.48 20.60 13.59
CA SER A 34 23.50 19.94 12.27
C SER A 34 24.12 18.56 12.38
N PHE A 35 23.34 17.54 12.03
CA PHE A 35 23.80 16.15 11.95
C PHE A 35 24.33 15.85 10.55
N THR A 36 25.56 15.35 10.46
CA THR A 36 26.14 14.80 9.21
C THR A 36 25.73 13.34 9.05
N GLU A 37 25.91 12.77 7.83
CA GLU A 37 25.72 11.33 7.61
C GLU A 37 26.54 10.49 8.60
N LYS A 38 27.76 10.92 8.97
CA LYS A 38 28.61 10.26 9.96
C LYS A 38 28.02 10.27 11.36
N ASP A 39 27.22 11.28 11.70
CA ASP A 39 26.56 11.39 13.00
C ASP A 39 25.36 10.45 13.11
N VAL A 40 24.68 10.19 12.00
CA VAL A 40 23.51 9.30 11.91
C VAL A 40 23.89 7.82 11.92
N PHE A 41 25.11 7.45 11.49
CA PHE A 41 25.54 6.05 11.37
C PHE A 41 26.76 5.73 12.25
N LYS A 42 26.72 6.14 13.54
CA LYS A 42 27.79 5.86 14.51
C LYS A 42 27.71 4.46 15.15
N ASN A 43 26.50 3.95 15.32
CA ASN A 43 26.22 2.70 16.03
C ASN A 43 24.82 2.17 15.67
N ALA A 44 24.45 1.00 16.20
CA ALA A 44 23.16 0.37 15.94
C ALA A 44 21.94 1.20 16.39
N THR A 45 22.04 1.97 17.48
CA THR A 45 20.94 2.81 17.96
C THR A 45 20.63 3.94 16.99
N GLU A 46 21.65 4.63 16.52
CA GLU A 46 21.51 5.70 15.53
C GLU A 46 21.01 5.14 14.19
N ALA A 47 21.57 4.01 13.74
CA ALA A 47 21.10 3.32 12.55
C ALA A 47 19.61 2.92 12.66
N LYS A 48 19.12 2.47 13.84
CA LYS A 48 17.71 2.18 14.06
C LYS A 48 16.83 3.41 13.88
N SER A 49 17.29 4.57 14.36
CA SER A 49 16.56 5.83 14.20
C SER A 49 16.45 6.24 12.73
N ALA A 50 17.51 6.03 11.94
CA ALA A 50 17.48 6.27 10.50
C ALA A 50 16.55 5.27 9.76
N LEU A 51 16.53 3.99 10.17
CA LEU A 51 15.61 3.00 9.63
C LEU A 51 14.14 3.39 9.85
N ALA A 52 13.82 3.98 11.01
CA ALA A 52 12.47 4.43 11.32
C ALA A 52 11.92 5.42 10.30
N LYS A 53 12.76 6.28 9.68
CA LYS A 53 12.33 7.18 8.60
C LYS A 53 11.87 6.43 7.35
N ILE A 54 12.46 5.28 7.04
CA ILE A 54 12.05 4.46 5.89
C ILE A 54 10.65 3.92 6.13
N TYR A 55 10.36 3.38 7.31
CA TYR A 55 9.01 2.94 7.68
C TYR A 55 8.01 4.10 7.72
N ALA A 56 8.41 5.22 8.30
CA ALA A 56 7.58 6.42 8.39
C ALA A 56 7.15 6.95 7.02
N SER A 57 7.94 6.74 5.95
CA SER A 57 7.59 7.16 4.58
C SER A 57 6.34 6.46 4.03
N MET A 58 5.92 5.34 4.62
CA MET A 58 4.65 4.67 4.30
C MET A 58 3.46 5.26 5.08
N ALA A 59 3.71 5.81 6.28
CA ALA A 59 2.66 6.31 7.17
C ALA A 59 2.42 7.81 7.04
N VAL A 60 3.49 8.61 6.93
CA VAL A 60 3.43 10.09 6.90
C VAL A 60 4.12 10.65 5.66
N THR A 61 3.87 11.92 5.36
CA THR A 61 4.49 12.61 4.21
C THR A 61 5.78 13.33 4.56
N GLY A 62 6.00 13.64 5.84
CA GLY A 62 7.17 14.37 6.32
C GLY A 62 7.23 14.40 7.85
N GLN A 63 8.16 15.19 8.41
CA GLN A 63 8.45 15.20 9.86
C GLN A 63 7.56 16.14 10.67
N LYS A 64 6.91 17.13 10.03
CA LYS A 64 6.19 18.20 10.74
C LYS A 64 4.70 17.98 10.93
N GLY A 65 4.25 16.75 10.80
CA GLY A 65 2.83 16.40 10.98
C GLY A 65 1.97 16.68 9.75
N PRO A 66 0.63 16.57 9.90
CA PRO A 66 -0.29 16.65 8.78
C PRO A 66 -0.23 18.02 8.12
N SER A 67 -0.21 18.05 6.79
CA SER A 67 -0.11 19.28 5.99
C SER A 67 1.13 20.14 6.26
N GLY A 68 2.12 19.59 6.99
CA GLY A 68 3.41 20.22 7.22
C GLY A 68 4.38 20.07 6.06
N ASP A 69 5.66 20.42 6.27
CA ASP A 69 6.70 20.27 5.25
C ASP A 69 6.85 18.81 4.81
N GLY A 70 6.34 18.50 3.63
CA GLY A 70 6.48 17.18 3.04
C GLY A 70 7.93 16.89 2.61
N ASP A 71 8.29 15.61 2.62
CA ASP A 71 9.58 15.15 2.08
C ASP A 71 9.64 15.24 0.53
N LEU A 72 8.51 15.46 -0.13
CA LEU A 72 8.40 15.69 -1.57
C LEU A 72 8.10 17.16 -1.81
N ALA A 73 9.00 17.86 -2.52
CA ALA A 73 8.86 19.27 -2.80
C ALA A 73 7.64 19.57 -3.68
N ASN A 74 6.95 20.67 -3.39
CA ASN A 74 5.79 21.18 -4.14
C ASN A 74 4.64 20.18 -4.28
N ALA A 75 4.47 19.29 -3.32
CA ALA A 75 3.46 18.25 -3.36
C ALA A 75 2.59 18.29 -2.10
N ASP A 76 1.28 18.19 -2.30
CA ASP A 76 0.28 18.14 -1.23
C ASP A 76 0.24 16.76 -0.57
N GLU A 77 -0.02 16.71 0.73
CA GLU A 77 -0.15 15.46 1.47
C GLU A 77 -1.23 14.56 0.88
N SER A 78 -2.37 15.12 0.47
CA SER A 78 -3.50 14.37 -0.05
C SER A 78 -3.17 13.58 -1.32
N SER A 79 -2.22 14.05 -2.12
CA SER A 79 -1.76 13.44 -3.37
C SER A 79 -0.45 12.67 -3.25
N THR A 80 0.19 12.63 -2.07
CA THR A 80 1.52 12.04 -1.91
C THR A 80 1.67 11.10 -0.71
N GLN A 81 0.71 11.05 0.23
CA GLN A 81 0.78 10.10 1.32
C GLN A 81 0.55 8.68 0.77
N PHE A 82 1.50 7.77 1.03
CA PHE A 82 1.63 6.48 0.36
C PHE A 82 0.34 5.66 0.35
N THR A 83 -0.24 5.38 1.51
CA THR A 83 -1.42 4.51 1.59
C THR A 83 -2.69 5.19 1.08
N ARG A 84 -2.80 6.53 1.17
CA ARG A 84 -3.91 7.29 0.59
C ARG A 84 -3.87 7.23 -0.94
N VAL A 85 -2.72 7.51 -1.56
CA VAL A 85 -2.62 7.42 -3.03
C VAL A 85 -2.72 5.99 -3.53
N GLN A 86 -2.23 4.99 -2.76
CA GLN A 86 -2.45 3.58 -3.07
C GLN A 86 -3.95 3.24 -3.10
N PHE A 87 -4.74 3.75 -2.15
CA PHE A 87 -6.19 3.59 -2.14
C PHE A 87 -6.84 4.17 -3.40
N TYR A 88 -6.44 5.38 -3.82
CA TYR A 88 -6.93 5.96 -5.08
C TYR A 88 -6.65 5.03 -6.28
N LEU A 89 -5.44 4.52 -6.39
CA LEU A 89 -5.04 3.71 -7.53
C LEU A 89 -5.66 2.30 -7.52
N GLN A 90 -5.76 1.68 -6.36
CA GLN A 90 -6.15 0.27 -6.24
C GLN A 90 -7.65 0.06 -6.00
N GLU A 91 -8.33 1.03 -5.36
CA GLU A 91 -9.73 0.88 -4.96
C GLU A 91 -10.66 1.80 -5.75
N SER A 92 -10.32 3.10 -5.89
CA SER A 92 -11.23 4.10 -6.46
C SER A 92 -11.43 3.99 -7.98
N SER A 93 -10.64 3.17 -8.65
CA SER A 93 -10.80 2.83 -10.07
C SER A 93 -11.55 1.50 -10.28
N THR A 94 -12.19 0.96 -9.22
CA THR A 94 -12.79 -0.38 -9.21
C THR A 94 -14.25 -0.36 -8.72
N ASP A 95 -14.84 -1.55 -8.58
CA ASP A 95 -16.18 -1.73 -8.02
C ASP A 95 -16.24 -1.50 -6.49
N GLU A 96 -15.10 -1.45 -5.78
CA GLU A 96 -15.07 -1.37 -4.33
C GLU A 96 -15.18 0.04 -3.77
N ALA A 97 -14.85 1.08 -4.54
CA ALA A 97 -14.95 2.46 -4.04
C ALA A 97 -15.21 3.49 -5.15
N ILE A 98 -16.11 4.42 -4.86
CA ILE A 98 -16.31 5.62 -5.66
C ILE A 98 -16.02 6.83 -4.77
N ILE A 99 -15.10 7.69 -5.21
CA ILE A 99 -14.82 8.97 -4.56
C ILE A 99 -15.50 10.08 -5.35
N ARG A 100 -16.38 10.85 -4.68
CA ARG A 100 -17.20 11.91 -5.32
C ARG A 100 -16.64 13.31 -5.16
N TRP A 101 -15.42 13.46 -4.66
CA TRP A 101 -14.78 14.76 -4.57
C TRP A 101 -14.46 15.29 -5.96
N ALA A 102 -14.67 16.60 -6.15
CA ALA A 102 -14.45 17.27 -7.43
C ALA A 102 -13.01 17.80 -7.59
N ASP A 103 -12.13 17.48 -6.67
CA ASP A 103 -10.72 17.88 -6.72
C ASP A 103 -10.07 17.38 -8.02
N ALA A 104 -9.20 18.22 -8.59
CA ALA A 104 -8.56 17.92 -9.86
C ALA A 104 -7.83 16.56 -9.81
N GLY A 105 -8.16 15.66 -10.74
CA GLY A 105 -7.58 14.33 -10.85
C GLY A 105 -8.30 13.24 -10.06
N VAL A 106 -9.17 13.55 -9.09
CA VAL A 106 -9.96 12.55 -8.35
C VAL A 106 -11.02 11.89 -9.25
N PRO A 107 -11.82 12.61 -10.04
CA PRO A 107 -12.78 11.99 -10.96
C PRO A 107 -12.13 11.08 -12.02
N ASP A 108 -10.85 11.26 -12.31
CA ASP A 108 -10.16 10.44 -13.29
C ASP A 108 -10.15 8.95 -12.92
N PHE A 109 -10.25 8.60 -11.61
CA PHE A 109 -10.19 7.21 -11.19
C PHE A 109 -11.46 6.44 -11.58
N HIS A 110 -12.65 6.92 -11.26
CA HIS A 110 -13.89 6.24 -11.69
C HIS A 110 -14.16 6.44 -13.19
N ASN A 111 -13.74 7.56 -13.78
CA ASN A 111 -13.80 7.77 -15.23
C ASN A 111 -12.75 6.95 -16.00
N MET A 112 -11.75 6.39 -15.30
CA MET A 112 -10.59 5.71 -15.89
C MET A 112 -9.92 6.57 -16.98
N SER A 113 -9.80 7.89 -16.72
CA SER A 113 -9.36 8.91 -17.68
C SER A 113 -8.06 9.63 -17.28
N TRP A 114 -7.34 9.11 -16.29
CA TRP A 114 -6.08 9.66 -15.82
C TRP A 114 -5.08 9.92 -16.94
N THR A 115 -4.30 10.98 -16.81
CA THR A 115 -3.28 11.44 -17.74
C THR A 115 -1.90 11.47 -17.07
N PRO A 116 -0.79 11.66 -17.83
CA PRO A 116 0.54 11.84 -17.26
C PRO A 116 0.68 13.01 -16.27
N SER A 117 -0.29 13.93 -16.25
CA SER A 117 -0.33 15.09 -15.35
C SER A 117 -1.25 14.91 -14.14
N ASN A 118 -1.83 13.71 -13.94
CA ASN A 118 -2.67 13.45 -12.76
C ASN A 118 -1.82 13.49 -11.48
N ALA A 119 -2.18 14.37 -10.54
CA ALA A 119 -1.40 14.64 -9.32
C ALA A 119 -1.23 13.40 -8.43
N PHE A 120 -2.23 12.53 -8.34
CA PHE A 120 -2.19 11.35 -7.48
C PHE A 120 -1.30 10.24 -8.06
N THR A 121 -1.38 9.99 -9.37
CA THR A 121 -0.47 9.02 -10.02
C THR A 121 0.97 9.51 -9.99
N ASN A 122 1.19 10.82 -10.17
CA ASN A 122 2.48 11.47 -10.02
C ASN A 122 3.00 11.35 -8.57
N GLY A 123 2.15 11.68 -7.60
CA GLY A 123 2.48 11.57 -6.18
C GLY A 123 2.86 10.15 -5.77
N TYR A 124 2.14 9.13 -6.28
CA TYR A 124 2.48 7.73 -5.99
C TYR A 124 3.84 7.33 -6.57
N TYR A 125 4.11 7.67 -7.83
CA TYR A 125 5.40 7.40 -8.48
C TYR A 125 6.56 8.04 -7.71
N ASN A 126 6.41 9.31 -7.34
CA ASN A 126 7.43 10.05 -6.60
C ASN A 126 7.62 9.51 -5.18
N ARG A 127 6.54 9.10 -4.50
CA ARG A 127 6.63 8.49 -3.16
C ARG A 127 7.37 7.15 -3.20
N LEU A 128 7.11 6.32 -4.21
CA LEU A 128 7.87 5.07 -4.41
C LEU A 128 9.36 5.36 -4.70
N GLY A 129 9.64 6.36 -5.53
CA GLY A 129 11.01 6.81 -5.79
C GLY A 129 11.72 7.30 -4.53
N GLN A 130 11.03 8.03 -3.66
CA GLN A 130 11.58 8.48 -2.37
C GLN A 130 11.87 7.30 -1.43
N GLN A 131 10.96 6.32 -1.32
CA GLN A 131 11.18 5.11 -0.51
C GLN A 131 12.43 4.36 -0.98
N ILE A 132 12.60 4.23 -2.30
CA ILE A 132 13.79 3.63 -2.91
C ILE A 132 15.04 4.45 -2.55
N ALA A 133 14.98 5.77 -2.65
CA ALA A 133 16.11 6.66 -2.33
C ALA A 133 16.50 6.58 -0.84
N PHE A 134 15.53 6.59 0.06
CA PHE A 134 15.79 6.44 1.50
C PHE A 134 16.41 5.08 1.83
N ALA A 135 15.87 4.01 1.25
CA ALA A 135 16.44 2.67 1.44
C ALA A 135 17.88 2.58 0.90
N ASN A 136 18.15 3.13 -0.28
CA ASN A 136 19.49 3.15 -0.85
C ASN A 136 20.48 3.95 -0.01
N SER A 137 20.09 5.16 0.43
CA SER A 137 20.91 5.98 1.32
C SER A 137 21.23 5.24 2.62
N PHE A 138 20.21 4.61 3.24
CA PHE A 138 20.42 3.82 4.44
C PHE A 138 21.41 2.65 4.22
N ILE A 139 21.19 1.86 3.17
CA ILE A 139 22.03 0.68 2.85
C ILE A 139 23.47 1.10 2.60
N ASP A 140 23.70 2.18 1.82
CA ASP A 140 25.03 2.66 1.49
C ASP A 140 25.80 3.18 2.73
N ASN A 141 25.10 3.83 3.67
CA ASN A 141 25.70 4.42 4.85
C ASN A 141 25.82 3.43 6.03
N ALA A 142 24.92 2.46 6.14
CA ALA A 142 24.95 1.47 7.22
C ALA A 142 25.92 0.28 6.96
N LYS A 143 26.43 0.12 5.73
CA LYS A 143 27.24 -1.05 5.33
C LYS A 143 28.47 -1.27 6.18
N ASP A 144 29.13 -0.20 6.62
CA ASP A 144 30.37 -0.28 7.42
C ASP A 144 30.08 -0.73 8.87
N LEU A 145 28.82 -0.67 9.31
CA LEU A 145 28.34 -1.19 10.59
C LEU A 145 27.73 -2.60 10.48
N ALA A 146 27.73 -3.22 9.30
CA ALA A 146 27.06 -4.51 9.04
C ALA A 146 27.68 -5.71 9.79
N SER A 147 28.83 -5.54 10.46
CA SER A 147 29.38 -6.52 11.40
C SER A 147 28.57 -6.63 12.70
N ASP A 148 27.78 -5.59 13.04
CA ASP A 148 26.77 -5.65 14.10
C ASP A 148 25.53 -6.42 13.59
N PRO A 149 25.12 -7.51 14.26
CA PRO A 149 23.98 -8.33 13.81
C PRO A 149 22.66 -7.54 13.71
N GLU A 150 22.41 -6.56 14.59
CA GLU A 150 21.21 -5.76 14.52
C GLU A 150 21.24 -4.82 13.30
N VAL A 151 22.38 -4.23 12.97
CA VAL A 151 22.51 -3.38 11.78
C VAL A 151 22.36 -4.23 10.50
N ALA A 152 22.87 -5.47 10.50
CA ALA A 152 22.65 -6.39 9.39
C ALA A 152 21.15 -6.66 9.15
N TYR A 153 20.35 -6.82 10.22
CA TYR A 153 18.88 -6.92 10.10
C TYR A 153 18.27 -5.62 9.58
N TYR A 154 18.71 -4.45 10.03
CA TYR A 154 18.20 -3.16 9.55
C TYR A 154 18.47 -2.95 8.05
N ILE A 155 19.64 -3.36 7.57
CA ILE A 155 19.97 -3.36 6.12
C ILE A 155 19.01 -4.30 5.37
N ALA A 156 18.73 -5.49 5.90
CA ALA A 156 17.80 -6.42 5.29
C ALA A 156 16.38 -5.85 5.22
N GLU A 157 15.93 -5.17 6.27
CA GLU A 157 14.62 -4.49 6.29
C GLU A 157 14.55 -3.34 5.27
N ALA A 158 15.56 -2.51 5.17
CA ALA A 158 15.64 -1.44 4.18
C ALA A 158 15.59 -2.00 2.74
N ARG A 159 16.29 -3.11 2.48
CA ARG A 159 16.22 -3.84 1.20
C ARG A 159 14.83 -4.39 0.92
N PHE A 160 14.13 -4.91 1.93
CA PHE A 160 12.76 -5.36 1.77
C PHE A 160 11.82 -4.21 1.38
N ILE A 161 11.89 -3.05 2.05
CA ILE A 161 11.04 -1.90 1.72
C ILE A 161 11.34 -1.39 0.32
N ARG A 162 12.61 -1.38 -0.12
CA ARG A 162 12.99 -1.09 -1.50
C ARG A 162 12.36 -2.10 -2.49
N ALA A 163 12.42 -3.38 -2.19
CA ALA A 163 11.80 -4.42 -3.02
C ALA A 163 10.26 -4.26 -3.08
N TYR A 164 9.62 -3.90 -1.95
CA TYR A 164 8.19 -3.61 -1.90
C TYR A 164 7.83 -2.37 -2.73
N ALA A 165 8.64 -1.32 -2.69
CA ALA A 165 8.44 -0.15 -3.55
C ALA A 165 8.53 -0.52 -5.03
N TYR A 166 9.54 -1.32 -5.44
CA TYR A 166 9.63 -1.82 -6.82
C TYR A 166 8.49 -2.77 -7.20
N TYR A 167 7.99 -3.59 -6.29
CA TYR A 167 6.78 -4.38 -6.53
C TYR A 167 5.59 -3.47 -6.91
N ASN A 168 5.39 -2.36 -6.18
CA ASN A 168 4.33 -1.40 -6.49
C ASN A 168 4.58 -0.67 -7.83
N VAL A 169 5.83 -0.41 -8.19
CA VAL A 169 6.19 0.11 -9.52
C VAL A 169 5.83 -0.89 -10.63
N ILE A 170 6.15 -2.17 -10.45
CA ILE A 170 5.80 -3.24 -11.39
C ILE A 170 4.29 -3.31 -11.62
N ASP A 171 3.52 -3.24 -10.56
CA ASP A 171 2.06 -3.34 -10.64
C ASP A 171 1.42 -2.11 -11.28
N ALA A 172 1.78 -0.91 -10.82
CA ALA A 172 1.13 0.32 -11.23
C ALA A 172 1.65 0.88 -12.57
N PHE A 173 2.98 0.89 -12.77
CA PHE A 173 3.62 1.62 -13.89
C PHE A 173 4.33 0.70 -14.88
N GLY A 174 4.64 -0.53 -14.51
CA GLY A 174 5.26 -1.55 -15.37
C GLY A 174 6.76 -1.34 -15.62
N LYS A 175 7.27 -0.13 -15.58
CA LYS A 175 8.70 0.18 -15.82
C LYS A 175 9.16 1.39 -15.00
N ALA A 176 10.42 1.39 -14.61
CA ALA A 176 11.14 2.51 -14.02
C ALA A 176 12.65 2.23 -14.05
N PRO A 177 13.51 3.20 -13.80
CA PRO A 177 14.92 2.93 -13.54
C PRO A 177 15.12 2.03 -12.33
N LEU A 178 16.01 1.04 -12.44
CA LEU A 178 16.46 0.25 -11.31
C LEU A 178 17.66 0.93 -10.63
N ILE A 179 17.39 1.54 -9.48
CA ILE A 179 18.37 2.29 -8.70
C ILE A 179 18.62 1.53 -7.39
N THR A 180 19.83 1.08 -7.16
CA THR A 180 20.23 0.28 -5.99
C THR A 180 21.30 0.93 -5.11
N SER A 181 21.68 2.18 -5.42
CA SER A 181 22.63 2.99 -4.66
C SER A 181 22.23 4.46 -4.66
N SER A 182 22.54 5.17 -3.59
CA SER A 182 22.39 6.63 -3.50
C SER A 182 23.31 7.42 -4.45
N LYS A 183 24.32 6.76 -5.01
CA LYS A 183 25.30 7.32 -5.95
C LYS A 183 25.00 6.97 -7.42
N ALA A 184 23.75 6.66 -7.75
CA ALA A 184 23.34 6.34 -9.11
C ALA A 184 23.38 7.58 -10.04
N ASP A 185 23.40 7.33 -11.34
CA ASP A 185 23.27 8.39 -12.35
C ASP A 185 21.98 9.18 -12.15
N LEU A 186 22.03 10.48 -12.47
CA LEU A 186 20.88 11.37 -12.38
C LEU A 186 19.80 11.10 -13.43
N LYS A 187 20.19 10.51 -14.58
CA LYS A 187 19.30 10.17 -15.70
C LYS A 187 19.44 8.71 -16.10
N PRO A 188 19.14 7.77 -15.20
CA PRO A 188 19.29 6.35 -15.52
C PRO A 188 18.25 5.89 -16.56
N ALA A 189 18.64 4.90 -17.38
CA ALA A 189 17.74 4.28 -18.34
C ALA A 189 16.64 3.47 -17.59
N PRO A 190 15.42 3.38 -18.15
CA PRO A 190 14.37 2.57 -17.55
C PRO A 190 14.63 1.08 -17.74
N ASN A 191 14.32 0.29 -16.72
CA ASN A 191 14.28 -1.15 -16.80
C ASN A 191 12.85 -1.61 -17.16
N SER A 192 12.77 -2.70 -17.88
CA SER A 192 11.51 -3.36 -18.24
C SER A 192 10.81 -3.95 -17.02
N ARG A 193 9.51 -4.24 -17.15
CA ARG A 193 8.72 -4.92 -16.11
C ARG A 193 9.34 -6.25 -15.69
N ALA A 194 9.89 -7.01 -16.66
CA ALA A 194 10.53 -8.30 -16.40
C ALA A 194 11.85 -8.15 -15.64
N GLU A 195 12.66 -7.15 -15.96
CA GLU A 195 13.92 -6.89 -15.22
C GLU A 195 13.64 -6.46 -13.78
N LEU A 196 12.63 -5.60 -13.55
CA LEU A 196 12.21 -5.22 -12.21
C LEU A 196 11.63 -6.40 -11.43
N PHE A 197 10.84 -7.27 -12.09
CA PHE A 197 10.34 -8.51 -11.50
C PHE A 197 11.49 -9.41 -11.03
N ASN A 198 12.48 -9.64 -11.89
CA ASN A 198 13.64 -10.48 -11.57
C ASN A 198 14.45 -9.88 -10.40
N PHE A 199 14.58 -8.56 -10.35
CA PHE A 199 15.23 -7.89 -9.23
C PHE A 199 14.47 -8.13 -7.93
N VAL A 200 13.15 -7.87 -7.89
CA VAL A 200 12.32 -8.08 -6.69
C VAL A 200 12.35 -9.54 -6.26
N GLU A 201 12.22 -10.47 -7.20
CA GLU A 201 12.31 -11.91 -6.92
C GLU A 201 13.65 -12.29 -6.27
N SER A 202 14.77 -11.83 -6.84
CA SER A 202 16.10 -12.14 -6.32
C SER A 202 16.37 -11.52 -4.95
N GLU A 203 15.97 -10.26 -4.74
CA GLU A 203 16.10 -9.58 -3.46
C GLU A 203 15.31 -10.31 -2.36
N LEU A 204 14.04 -10.63 -2.60
CA LEU A 204 13.20 -11.29 -1.60
C LEU A 204 13.68 -12.70 -1.26
N LYS A 205 14.19 -13.47 -2.25
CA LYS A 205 14.79 -14.79 -2.01
C LYS A 205 16.05 -14.70 -1.15
N ASP A 206 16.92 -13.73 -1.41
CA ASP A 206 18.12 -13.50 -0.63
C ASP A 206 17.80 -13.05 0.82
N LEU A 207 16.70 -12.32 0.99
CA LEU A 207 16.26 -11.81 2.29
C LEU A 207 15.64 -12.87 3.20
N GLU A 208 15.20 -14.03 2.69
CA GLU A 208 14.65 -15.11 3.53
C GLU A 208 15.63 -15.56 4.63
N GLY A 209 16.92 -15.55 4.37
CA GLY A 209 17.95 -15.93 5.35
C GLY A 209 18.58 -14.75 6.09
N LYS A 210 18.15 -13.52 5.82
CA LYS A 210 18.77 -12.30 6.37
C LYS A 210 17.80 -11.46 7.23
N LEU A 211 16.51 -11.69 7.13
CA LEU A 211 15.49 -11.08 7.99
C LEU A 211 15.33 -11.93 9.27
N LYS A 212 14.86 -11.29 10.33
CA LYS A 212 14.55 -11.98 11.59
C LYS A 212 13.51 -13.09 11.36
N PRO A 213 13.53 -14.18 12.14
CA PRO A 213 12.51 -15.21 12.08
C PRO A 213 11.10 -14.68 12.35
N ALA A 214 10.08 -15.45 11.94
CA ALA A 214 8.69 -15.10 12.07
C ALA A 214 8.32 -14.57 13.46
N ARG A 215 7.80 -13.34 13.52
CA ARG A 215 7.32 -12.66 14.75
C ARG A 215 8.36 -12.52 15.87
N THR A 216 9.65 -12.51 15.54
CA THR A 216 10.72 -12.21 16.50
C THR A 216 11.22 -10.78 16.40
N ASN A 217 10.76 -10.03 15.42
CA ASN A 217 11.01 -8.59 15.31
C ASN A 217 9.97 -7.79 16.13
N GLU A 218 10.21 -6.51 16.32
CA GLU A 218 9.21 -5.59 16.87
C GLU A 218 7.99 -5.53 15.95
N TYR A 219 6.80 -5.40 16.54
CA TYR A 219 5.56 -5.28 15.76
C TYR A 219 5.64 -4.10 14.78
N GLY A 220 5.14 -4.32 13.56
CA GLY A 220 5.22 -3.36 12.46
C GLY A 220 6.53 -3.37 11.68
N ARG A 221 7.55 -4.08 12.15
CA ARG A 221 8.80 -4.29 11.41
C ARG A 221 8.77 -5.64 10.68
N VAL A 222 9.32 -5.64 9.48
CA VAL A 222 9.31 -6.82 8.60
C VAL A 222 10.17 -7.96 9.16
N ASP A 223 9.73 -9.18 8.86
CA ASP A 223 10.43 -10.43 9.14
C ASP A 223 10.53 -11.30 7.89
N GLN A 224 11.11 -12.49 8.00
CA GLN A 224 11.26 -13.40 6.86
C GLN A 224 9.94 -13.79 6.19
N VAL A 225 8.83 -13.82 6.97
CA VAL A 225 7.52 -14.20 6.44
C VAL A 225 6.94 -13.11 5.55
N ALA A 226 7.26 -11.84 5.81
CA ALA A 226 6.88 -10.74 4.93
C ALA A 226 7.52 -10.90 3.52
N ALA A 227 8.79 -11.33 3.45
CA ALA A 227 9.43 -11.62 2.17
C ALA A 227 8.77 -12.80 1.45
N GLN A 228 8.43 -13.87 2.17
CA GLN A 228 7.74 -15.04 1.63
C GLN A 228 6.33 -14.71 1.14
N ALA A 229 5.59 -13.90 1.89
CA ALA A 229 4.25 -13.47 1.51
C ALA A 229 4.27 -12.57 0.27
N LEU A 230 5.21 -11.63 0.19
CA LEU A 230 5.37 -10.78 -1.00
C LEU A 230 5.81 -11.61 -2.23
N LEU A 231 6.65 -12.64 -2.07
CA LEU A 231 6.98 -13.58 -3.15
C LEU A 231 5.75 -14.33 -3.63
N SER A 232 4.90 -14.83 -2.73
CA SER A 232 3.67 -15.51 -3.14
C SER A 232 2.74 -14.60 -3.94
N ARG A 233 2.58 -13.32 -3.52
CA ARG A 233 1.81 -12.29 -4.23
C ARG A 233 2.43 -11.95 -5.58
N LEU A 234 3.75 -11.80 -5.66
CA LEU A 234 4.49 -11.55 -6.91
C LEU A 234 4.28 -12.68 -7.93
N TYR A 235 4.37 -13.94 -7.47
CA TYR A 235 4.18 -15.11 -8.32
C TYR A 235 2.75 -15.33 -8.78
N LEU A 236 1.76 -15.02 -7.95
CA LEU A 236 0.36 -15.06 -8.37
C LEU A 236 0.10 -14.15 -9.58
N ASN A 237 0.78 -13.00 -9.63
CA ASN A 237 0.64 -12.00 -10.67
C ASN A 237 1.67 -12.12 -11.82
N ALA A 238 2.57 -13.11 -11.80
CA ALA A 238 3.65 -13.25 -12.76
C ALA A 238 3.17 -13.33 -14.22
N LYS A 239 2.02 -13.98 -14.48
CA LYS A 239 1.42 -14.03 -15.81
C LYS A 239 1.13 -12.65 -16.38
N VAL A 240 0.65 -11.73 -15.55
CA VAL A 240 0.40 -10.31 -15.92
C VAL A 240 1.71 -9.55 -16.09
N TYR A 241 2.69 -9.79 -15.21
CA TYR A 241 3.89 -8.97 -15.16
C TYR A 241 4.93 -9.35 -16.22
N ILE A 242 5.11 -10.65 -16.45
CA ILE A 242 6.16 -11.19 -17.32
C ILE A 242 5.66 -12.20 -18.38
N GLY A 243 4.34 -12.37 -18.52
CA GLY A 243 3.74 -13.30 -19.50
C GLY A 243 3.88 -14.78 -19.16
N GLN A 244 4.52 -15.13 -18.04
CA GLN A 244 4.75 -16.51 -17.60
C GLN A 244 4.03 -16.77 -16.29
N ASP A 245 3.35 -17.92 -16.17
CA ASP A 245 2.79 -18.32 -14.88
C ASP A 245 3.88 -18.86 -13.94
N LYS A 246 3.69 -18.61 -12.64
CA LYS A 246 4.53 -19.11 -11.55
C LYS A 246 3.65 -19.63 -10.39
N TYR A 247 2.52 -20.27 -10.71
CA TYR A 247 1.58 -20.71 -9.67
C TYR A 247 2.15 -21.80 -8.76
N THR A 248 3.07 -22.63 -9.25
CA THR A 248 3.80 -23.62 -8.42
C THR A 248 4.71 -22.92 -7.39
N ASP A 249 5.45 -21.89 -7.82
CA ASP A 249 6.26 -21.06 -6.91
C ASP A 249 5.37 -20.32 -5.92
N CYS A 250 4.24 -19.79 -6.37
CA CYS A 250 3.23 -19.13 -5.53
C CYS A 250 2.76 -20.05 -4.39
N ILE A 251 2.37 -21.29 -4.72
CA ILE A 251 1.96 -22.30 -3.72
C ILE A 251 3.11 -22.62 -2.75
N THR A 252 4.32 -22.76 -3.25
CA THR A 252 5.51 -23.06 -2.44
C THR A 252 5.71 -22.00 -1.36
N TYR A 253 5.65 -20.72 -1.74
CA TYR A 253 5.83 -19.62 -0.80
C TYR A 253 4.61 -19.38 0.10
N ALA A 254 3.39 -19.53 -0.42
CA ALA A 254 2.18 -19.49 0.40
C ALA A 254 2.21 -20.54 1.51
N LYS A 255 2.65 -21.76 1.22
CA LYS A 255 2.81 -22.84 2.23
C LYS A 255 3.83 -22.49 3.31
N LYS A 256 4.96 -21.83 2.97
CA LYS A 256 5.93 -21.36 3.98
C LYS A 256 5.29 -20.36 4.94
N VAL A 257 4.52 -19.41 4.41
CA VAL A 257 3.80 -18.41 5.21
C VAL A 257 2.77 -19.08 6.13
N ILE A 258 1.95 -19.96 5.58
CA ILE A 258 0.88 -20.66 6.32
C ILE A 258 1.45 -21.55 7.44
N ALA A 259 2.61 -22.16 7.22
CA ALA A 259 3.32 -22.98 8.20
C ALA A 259 4.04 -22.16 9.29
N SER A 260 4.11 -20.83 9.16
CA SER A 260 4.79 -19.95 10.12
C SER A 260 4.03 -19.80 11.44
N SER A 261 4.47 -18.87 12.29
CA SER A 261 3.78 -18.54 13.56
C SER A 261 2.64 -17.53 13.42
N TYR A 262 2.38 -17.00 12.23
CA TYR A 262 1.20 -16.17 11.96
C TYR A 262 -0.07 -17.02 12.00
N ARG A 263 -1.17 -16.46 12.50
CA ARG A 263 -2.44 -17.18 12.66
C ARG A 263 -3.61 -16.30 12.25
N LEU A 264 -4.61 -16.91 11.63
CA LEU A 264 -5.89 -16.25 11.37
C LEU A 264 -6.48 -15.77 12.69
N ASN A 265 -6.92 -14.51 12.77
CA ASN A 265 -7.64 -14.03 13.93
C ASN A 265 -9.05 -14.65 13.98
N THR A 266 -9.33 -15.36 15.06
CA THR A 266 -10.63 -15.98 15.34
C THR A 266 -11.21 -15.52 16.68
N THR A 267 -10.57 -14.54 17.33
CA THR A 267 -11.02 -13.98 18.60
C THR A 267 -12.01 -12.85 18.34
N ASP A 268 -13.24 -13.05 18.76
CA ASP A 268 -14.30 -12.05 18.79
C ASP A 268 -14.24 -11.34 20.16
N ALA A 269 -13.34 -10.35 20.28
CA ALA A 269 -13.05 -9.68 21.54
C ALA A 269 -14.17 -8.72 21.96
N ASN A 270 -14.88 -8.14 20.99
CA ASN A 270 -16.01 -7.24 21.24
C ASN A 270 -17.37 -7.95 21.36
N ASN A 271 -17.42 -9.29 21.19
CA ASN A 271 -18.59 -10.16 21.30
C ASN A 271 -19.75 -9.76 20.35
N ASN A 272 -19.45 -9.34 19.14
CA ASN A 272 -20.44 -8.97 18.12
C ASN A 272 -20.80 -10.14 17.17
N GLY A 273 -20.19 -11.32 17.37
CA GLY A 273 -20.40 -12.56 16.65
C GLY A 273 -19.51 -12.72 15.41
N THR A 274 -18.45 -11.93 15.29
CA THR A 274 -17.40 -12.11 14.27
C THR A 274 -16.05 -11.62 14.79
N ALA A 275 -14.98 -12.28 14.41
CA ALA A 275 -13.61 -11.83 14.67
C ALA A 275 -13.04 -10.99 13.51
N TYR A 276 -13.83 -10.75 12.46
CA TYR A 276 -13.34 -10.05 11.27
C TYR A 276 -13.12 -8.55 11.50
N ASP A 277 -14.06 -7.89 12.19
CA ASP A 277 -13.98 -6.45 12.42
C ASP A 277 -12.87 -6.05 13.39
N GLU A 278 -12.43 -6.98 14.26
CA GLU A 278 -11.28 -6.78 15.14
C GLU A 278 -9.99 -6.39 14.41
N LEU A 279 -9.88 -6.80 13.14
CA LEU A 279 -8.74 -6.46 12.27
C LEU A 279 -8.66 -4.95 11.95
N PHE A 280 -9.72 -4.19 12.19
CA PHE A 280 -9.87 -2.81 11.72
C PHE A 280 -10.27 -1.85 12.84
N LEU A 281 -10.05 -2.24 14.10
CA LEU A 281 -10.29 -1.44 15.29
C LEU A 281 -9.04 -0.68 15.75
N ALA A 282 -9.21 0.31 16.63
CA ALA A 282 -8.14 1.15 17.14
C ALA A 282 -7.06 0.39 17.94
N ASP A 283 -7.37 -0.77 18.46
CA ASP A 283 -6.48 -1.65 19.21
C ASP A 283 -6.10 -2.93 18.46
N ASN A 284 -6.18 -2.91 17.12
CA ASN A 284 -5.87 -4.08 16.27
C ASN A 284 -4.41 -4.56 16.35
N ASN A 285 -3.54 -3.76 16.96
CA ASN A 285 -2.17 -4.14 17.31
C ASN A 285 -2.06 -4.96 18.62
N SER A 286 -3.16 -5.14 19.37
CA SER A 286 -3.14 -5.76 20.71
C SER A 286 -4.37 -6.61 21.05
N ASN A 287 -5.45 -6.55 20.27
CA ASN A 287 -6.70 -7.29 20.52
C ASN A 287 -6.70 -8.74 20.01
N GLY A 288 -5.61 -9.21 19.40
CA GLY A 288 -5.48 -10.52 18.76
C GLY A 288 -5.27 -10.45 17.25
N ALA A 289 -5.75 -9.38 16.59
CA ALA A 289 -5.66 -9.16 15.14
C ALA A 289 -4.20 -9.12 14.64
N GLN A 290 -3.28 -8.59 15.43
CA GLN A 290 -1.83 -8.53 15.12
C GLN A 290 -1.20 -9.92 14.86
N ASN A 291 -1.87 -10.99 15.25
CA ASN A 291 -1.40 -12.34 14.95
C ASN A 291 -1.57 -12.72 13.47
N GLU A 292 -2.45 -12.02 12.76
CA GLU A 292 -2.70 -12.22 11.33
C GLU A 292 -1.86 -11.26 10.44
N PHE A 293 -1.38 -10.14 10.97
CA PHE A 293 -0.70 -9.09 10.21
C PHE A 293 0.76 -9.44 9.92
N ILE A 294 1.10 -9.62 8.65
CA ILE A 294 2.44 -9.98 8.16
C ILE A 294 3.23 -8.72 7.76
N LEU A 295 2.57 -7.77 7.11
CA LEU A 295 3.10 -6.45 6.82
C LEU A 295 2.02 -5.42 7.15
N VAL A 296 2.36 -4.45 7.98
CA VAL A 296 1.41 -3.46 8.47
C VAL A 296 2.04 -2.08 8.52
N VAL A 297 1.25 -1.04 8.26
CA VAL A 297 1.63 0.35 8.54
C VAL A 297 1.02 0.74 9.87
N ASN A 298 1.88 1.04 10.84
CA ASN A 298 1.45 1.42 12.18
C ASN A 298 0.96 2.86 12.21
N PHE A 299 -0.18 3.07 12.85
CA PHE A 299 -0.72 4.39 13.14
C PHE A 299 -0.89 4.58 14.65
N ASP A 300 -0.62 5.78 15.10
CA ASP A 300 -0.81 6.20 16.49
C ASP A 300 -1.28 7.65 16.46
N GLY A 301 -2.50 7.89 16.91
CA GLY A 301 -3.15 9.20 16.84
C GLY A 301 -2.42 10.34 17.56
N LEU A 302 -1.43 10.02 18.41
CA LEU A 302 -0.60 11.02 19.08
C LEU A 302 0.67 11.36 18.29
N ASN A 303 1.30 10.35 17.66
CA ASN A 303 2.63 10.46 17.07
C ASN A 303 2.63 10.36 15.54
N THR A 304 1.74 9.57 14.96
CA THR A 304 1.66 9.35 13.50
C THR A 304 0.51 10.18 12.91
N LYS A 305 0.66 11.50 12.91
CA LYS A 305 -0.39 12.43 12.44
C LYS A 305 -0.31 12.63 10.94
N THR A 306 -1.36 12.23 10.23
CA THR A 306 -1.50 12.37 8.78
C THR A 306 -2.96 12.42 8.37
N HIS A 307 -3.29 13.16 7.32
CA HIS A 307 -4.60 13.08 6.65
C HIS A 307 -4.64 11.99 5.57
N GLY A 308 -3.67 11.08 5.58
CA GLY A 308 -3.63 9.84 4.81
C GLY A 308 -3.97 8.62 5.66
N GLY A 309 -3.63 7.43 5.17
CA GLY A 309 -3.79 6.17 5.88
C GLY A 309 -5.19 5.93 6.41
N THR A 310 -5.27 5.45 7.63
CA THR A 310 -6.54 5.16 8.29
C THR A 310 -7.33 6.41 8.66
N SER A 311 -6.69 7.58 8.84
CA SER A 311 -7.40 8.86 8.95
C SER A 311 -8.22 9.15 7.70
N PHE A 312 -7.60 9.02 6.51
CA PHE A 312 -8.30 9.21 5.24
C PHE A 312 -9.46 8.22 5.09
N ILE A 313 -9.22 6.93 5.27
CA ILE A 313 -10.23 5.89 5.04
C ILE A 313 -11.41 6.08 6.01
N THR A 314 -11.15 6.34 7.29
CA THR A 314 -12.17 6.45 8.32
C THR A 314 -13.02 7.71 8.13
N HIS A 315 -12.38 8.88 7.97
CA HIS A 315 -13.10 10.15 7.81
C HIS A 315 -13.85 10.25 6.47
N ALA A 316 -13.21 9.82 5.36
CA ALA A 316 -13.80 9.94 4.03
C ALA A 316 -14.99 8.98 3.82
N ALA A 317 -15.01 7.83 4.50
CA ALA A 317 -16.11 6.88 4.49
C ALA A 317 -17.30 7.33 5.37
N THR A 318 -17.06 8.19 6.35
CA THR A 318 -18.09 8.61 7.31
C THR A 318 -18.87 9.79 6.76
N GLY A 319 -20.17 9.61 6.54
CA GLY A 319 -21.04 10.65 5.96
C GLY A 319 -22.52 10.36 6.15
N GLY A 320 -23.37 11.13 5.47
CA GLY A 320 -24.82 11.01 5.57
C GLY A 320 -25.34 11.23 7.00
N ASP A 321 -26.09 10.27 7.52
CA ASP A 321 -26.62 10.26 8.90
C ASP A 321 -25.73 9.45 9.88
N MET A 322 -24.56 9.01 9.46
CA MET A 322 -23.62 8.32 10.34
C MET A 322 -23.23 9.20 11.52
N ASN A 323 -23.22 8.60 12.72
CA ASN A 323 -22.70 9.26 13.92
C ASN A 323 -21.18 9.09 14.03
N PRO A 324 -20.36 10.14 13.83
CA PRO A 324 -18.90 10.03 13.88
C PRO A 324 -18.38 9.50 15.23
N ASN A 325 -19.08 9.73 16.33
CA ASN A 325 -18.67 9.22 17.65
C ASN A 325 -18.70 7.68 17.72
N LEU A 326 -19.59 7.01 16.96
CA LEU A 326 -19.62 5.54 16.89
C LEU A 326 -18.48 4.98 16.04
N ILE A 327 -17.85 5.83 15.23
CA ILE A 327 -16.63 5.51 14.46
C ILE A 327 -15.36 5.90 15.24
N GLY A 328 -15.49 6.74 16.28
CA GLY A 328 -14.37 7.21 17.09
C GLY A 328 -13.62 8.42 16.52
N ILE A 329 -14.27 9.23 15.71
CA ILE A 329 -13.72 10.41 15.06
C ILE A 329 -14.54 11.68 15.36
N ASN A 330 -13.95 12.85 15.11
CA ASN A 330 -14.59 14.16 15.38
C ASN A 330 -15.57 14.60 14.29
N GLY A 331 -15.50 14.02 13.09
CA GLY A 331 -16.40 14.34 11.97
C GLY A 331 -16.06 13.54 10.71
N GLY A 332 -17.05 13.36 9.85
CA GLY A 332 -16.85 12.71 8.54
C GLY A 332 -16.51 13.72 7.45
N TRP A 333 -15.61 13.35 6.53
CA TRP A 333 -15.35 14.13 5.31
C TRP A 333 -16.33 13.78 4.20
N GLN A 334 -16.95 12.60 4.27
CA GLN A 334 -17.91 12.09 3.28
C GLN A 334 -17.27 11.87 1.90
N GLY A 335 -18.02 11.28 0.99
CA GLY A 335 -17.67 11.22 -0.42
C GLY A 335 -17.07 9.90 -0.89
N ILE A 336 -16.76 8.94 -0.01
CA ILE A 336 -16.40 7.58 -0.43
C ILE A 336 -17.52 6.62 -0.06
N THR A 337 -18.02 5.89 -1.07
CA THR A 337 -19.01 4.82 -0.89
C THR A 337 -18.72 3.67 -1.84
N VAL A 338 -19.37 2.52 -1.62
CA VAL A 338 -19.25 1.34 -2.47
C VAL A 338 -20.23 1.36 -3.64
N THR A 339 -19.99 0.56 -4.67
CA THR A 339 -20.93 0.34 -5.75
C THR A 339 -21.98 -0.72 -5.35
N LYS A 340 -23.13 -0.72 -6.01
CA LYS A 340 -24.14 -1.77 -5.80
C LYS A 340 -23.63 -3.14 -6.23
N GLU A 341 -22.82 -3.20 -7.29
CA GLU A 341 -22.23 -4.43 -7.80
C GLU A 341 -21.26 -5.06 -6.77
N PHE A 342 -20.63 -4.23 -5.95
CA PHE A 342 -19.84 -4.71 -4.81
C PHE A 342 -20.73 -5.19 -3.66
N VAL A 343 -21.75 -4.43 -3.29
CA VAL A 343 -22.70 -4.81 -2.22
C VAL A 343 -23.37 -6.15 -2.51
N ASP A 344 -23.73 -6.41 -3.78
CA ASP A 344 -24.39 -7.65 -4.21
C ASP A 344 -23.50 -8.90 -4.13
N LYS A 345 -22.21 -8.76 -3.84
CA LYS A 345 -21.33 -9.91 -3.59
C LYS A 345 -21.56 -10.56 -2.22
N PHE A 346 -22.23 -9.85 -1.32
CA PHE A 346 -22.48 -10.32 0.04
C PHE A 346 -23.87 -10.93 0.19
N ASP A 347 -23.96 -12.02 0.96
CA ASP A 347 -25.19 -12.76 1.22
C ASP A 347 -26.17 -11.92 2.08
N ALA A 348 -27.17 -11.34 1.42
CA ALA A 348 -28.17 -10.51 2.07
C ALA A 348 -29.15 -11.34 2.88
N SER A 349 -29.32 -11.02 4.16
CA SER A 349 -30.32 -11.62 5.07
C SER A 349 -31.63 -10.83 5.13
N ALA A 350 -31.61 -9.55 4.75
CA ALA A 350 -32.82 -8.72 4.66
C ALA A 350 -32.72 -7.73 3.49
N ARG A 351 -33.90 -7.38 2.96
CA ARG A 351 -34.07 -6.39 1.88
C ARG A 351 -35.23 -5.46 2.19
N ASN A 352 -35.16 -4.20 1.72
CA ASN A 352 -36.25 -3.24 1.86
C ASN A 352 -37.38 -3.46 0.80
N GLY A 353 -38.37 -2.59 0.78
CA GLY A 353 -39.49 -2.65 -0.16
C GLY A 353 -39.08 -2.49 -1.64
N ASN A 354 -37.92 -1.96 -1.93
CA ASN A 354 -37.33 -1.85 -3.29
C ASN A 354 -36.42 -3.02 -3.65
N ASN A 355 -36.39 -4.07 -2.84
CA ASN A 355 -35.50 -5.23 -2.98
C ASN A 355 -34.00 -4.89 -2.82
N GLU A 356 -33.65 -3.80 -2.16
CA GLU A 356 -32.27 -3.40 -1.88
C GLU A 356 -31.77 -4.06 -0.58
N PRO A 357 -30.54 -4.60 -0.53
CA PRO A 357 -30.00 -5.25 0.67
C PRO A 357 -29.88 -4.25 1.85
N THR A 358 -30.32 -4.67 3.04
CA THR A 358 -30.26 -3.83 4.25
C THR A 358 -29.60 -4.53 5.43
N ALA A 359 -29.44 -5.86 5.36
CA ALA A 359 -28.70 -6.66 6.32
C ALA A 359 -28.08 -7.88 5.63
N TRP A 360 -27.04 -8.47 6.22
CA TRP A 360 -26.28 -9.56 5.64
C TRP A 360 -25.98 -10.66 6.65
N ASN A 361 -25.91 -11.92 6.16
CA ASN A 361 -25.41 -13.06 6.91
C ASN A 361 -23.87 -13.01 7.03
N ASP A 362 -23.21 -12.55 5.95
CA ASP A 362 -21.76 -12.32 5.91
C ASP A 362 -21.42 -11.03 6.65
N LYS A 363 -20.83 -11.14 7.83
CA LYS A 363 -20.53 -9.99 8.70
C LYS A 363 -19.36 -9.13 8.21
N ARG A 364 -18.70 -9.52 7.12
CA ARG A 364 -17.75 -8.65 6.41
C ARG A 364 -18.46 -7.54 5.64
N ALA A 365 -19.78 -7.65 5.40
CA ALA A 365 -20.62 -6.60 4.82
C ALA A 365 -20.81 -5.44 5.81
N MET A 366 -19.75 -4.70 6.07
CA MET A 366 -19.74 -3.59 7.03
C MET A 366 -20.24 -2.31 6.36
N PHE A 367 -21.52 -2.32 5.96
CA PHE A 367 -22.16 -1.20 5.25
C PHE A 367 -23.12 -0.46 6.17
N HIS A 368 -23.10 0.87 6.05
CA HIS A 368 -24.12 1.74 6.64
C HIS A 368 -25.13 2.11 5.56
N THR A 369 -26.41 1.80 5.79
CA THR A 369 -27.51 2.00 4.83
C THR A 369 -28.43 3.16 5.20
N GLY A 370 -28.41 3.62 6.46
CA GLY A 370 -29.22 4.72 6.95
C GLY A 370 -28.89 6.01 6.20
N GLY A 371 -29.92 6.69 5.67
CA GLY A 371 -29.73 7.92 4.90
C GLY A 371 -28.93 7.76 3.59
N GLN A 372 -28.63 6.53 3.18
CA GLN A 372 -27.87 6.21 1.96
C GLN A 372 -28.79 5.57 0.91
N THR A 373 -28.45 5.74 -0.37
CA THR A 373 -29.12 5.04 -1.47
C THR A 373 -28.28 3.83 -1.90
N TYR A 374 -28.95 2.77 -2.31
CA TYR A 374 -28.27 1.60 -2.87
C TYR A 374 -27.61 1.92 -4.23
N GLU A 375 -28.32 2.69 -5.08
CA GLU A 375 -27.79 3.20 -6.34
C GLU A 375 -26.78 4.33 -6.09
N ASN A 376 -25.63 4.26 -6.76
CA ASN A 376 -24.55 5.23 -6.60
C ASN A 376 -24.16 5.96 -7.89
N THR A 377 -25.01 5.90 -8.91
CA THR A 377 -24.72 6.46 -10.25
C THR A 377 -24.77 7.99 -10.30
N ASN A 378 -25.39 8.65 -9.32
CA ASN A 378 -25.39 10.10 -9.25
C ASN A 378 -24.12 10.63 -8.58
N ILE A 379 -23.12 10.97 -9.38
CA ILE A 379 -21.82 11.47 -8.89
C ILE A 379 -21.94 12.81 -8.13
N LYS A 380 -23.01 13.56 -8.32
CA LYS A 380 -23.24 14.85 -7.65
C LYS A 380 -23.85 14.71 -6.25
N GLU A 381 -24.46 13.58 -5.96
CA GLU A 381 -25.00 13.26 -4.64
C GLU A 381 -23.88 12.83 -3.69
N PHE A 382 -23.18 13.83 -3.18
CA PHE A 382 -21.97 13.68 -2.39
C PHE A 382 -22.20 12.91 -1.08
N LYS A 383 -23.37 13.06 -0.45
CA LYS A 383 -23.62 12.56 0.91
C LYS A 383 -24.30 11.21 0.96
N THR A 384 -25.19 10.92 0.00
CA THR A 384 -26.18 9.86 0.12
C THR A 384 -26.06 8.77 -0.94
N ALA A 385 -25.39 9.00 -2.06
CA ALA A 385 -25.30 8.01 -3.13
C ALA A 385 -24.31 6.88 -2.82
N GLY A 386 -24.80 5.65 -2.84
CA GLY A 386 -24.06 4.43 -2.47
C GLY A 386 -24.02 4.20 -0.96
N TYR A 387 -23.90 2.95 -0.53
CA TYR A 387 -23.75 2.64 0.89
C TYR A 387 -22.36 3.07 1.39
N ALA A 388 -22.34 3.68 2.59
CA ALA A 388 -21.11 4.02 3.28
C ALA A 388 -20.50 2.77 3.94
N VAL A 389 -19.22 2.82 4.27
CA VAL A 389 -18.46 1.68 4.81
C VAL A 389 -17.99 1.99 6.23
N THR A 390 -18.18 1.03 7.13
CA THR A 390 -17.79 1.12 8.54
C THR A 390 -16.66 0.14 8.90
N LYS A 391 -15.90 -0.33 7.92
CA LYS A 391 -14.86 -1.34 8.11
C LYS A 391 -13.76 -0.85 9.06
N PHE A 392 -13.19 0.31 8.80
CA PHE A 392 -12.17 0.92 9.64
C PHE A 392 -12.79 1.86 10.67
N ARG A 393 -12.45 1.66 11.94
CA ARG A 393 -13.00 2.45 13.06
C ARG A 393 -11.92 2.78 14.08
N ASN A 394 -11.95 3.98 14.62
CA ASN A 394 -11.07 4.40 15.71
C ASN A 394 -11.71 4.11 17.09
N ILE A 395 -12.32 2.94 17.22
CA ILE A 395 -12.89 2.41 18.46
C ILE A 395 -12.16 1.10 18.77
N THR A 396 -11.81 0.89 20.03
CA THR A 396 -11.17 -0.34 20.50
C THR A 396 -12.20 -1.48 20.62
N SER A 397 -11.71 -2.71 20.73
CA SER A 397 -12.55 -3.91 21.02
C SER A 397 -13.36 -3.78 22.32
N THR A 398 -12.95 -2.92 23.24
CA THR A 398 -13.66 -2.63 24.50
C THR A 398 -14.61 -1.42 24.41
N GLY A 399 -14.73 -0.79 23.24
CA GLY A 399 -15.60 0.37 23.01
C GLY A 399 -14.97 1.73 23.37
N ALA A 400 -13.71 1.78 23.76
CA ALA A 400 -13.01 3.05 23.98
C ALA A 400 -12.62 3.70 22.63
N VAL A 401 -12.52 5.03 22.61
CA VAL A 401 -12.01 5.79 21.45
C VAL A 401 -10.49 5.75 21.47
N GLY A 402 -9.86 5.86 20.30
CA GLY A 402 -8.41 5.99 20.16
C GLY A 402 -7.81 7.15 20.97
N LYS A 403 -6.48 7.22 21.04
CA LYS A 403 -5.73 8.06 21.98
C LYS A 403 -5.76 9.55 21.66
N ASP A 404 -6.01 9.97 20.40
CA ASP A 404 -6.06 11.39 20.06
C ASP A 404 -7.27 12.08 20.71
N PRO A 405 -7.09 13.05 21.63
CA PRO A 405 -8.20 13.74 22.27
C PRO A 405 -9.07 14.54 21.29
N ALA A 406 -8.50 14.99 20.18
CA ALA A 406 -9.21 15.70 19.11
C ALA A 406 -9.99 14.74 18.21
N LYS A 407 -9.69 13.44 18.24
CA LYS A 407 -10.29 12.40 17.39
C LYS A 407 -10.10 12.64 15.88
N ASP A 408 -9.03 13.34 15.52
CA ASP A 408 -8.65 13.57 14.13
C ASP A 408 -7.84 12.39 13.54
N PHE A 409 -6.99 11.77 14.39
CA PHE A 409 -6.02 10.77 13.97
C PHE A 409 -6.30 9.43 14.65
N PRO A 410 -6.71 8.40 13.88
CA PRO A 410 -6.95 7.06 14.41
C PRO A 410 -5.67 6.36 14.87
N ASP A 411 -5.84 5.44 15.84
CA ASP A 411 -4.83 4.47 16.26
C ASP A 411 -4.85 3.20 15.41
N THR A 412 -5.83 3.03 14.52
CA THR A 412 -6.05 1.81 13.75
C THR A 412 -4.92 1.59 12.75
N ASP A 413 -4.16 0.51 12.90
CA ASP A 413 -3.12 0.11 11.95
C ASP A 413 -3.72 -0.39 10.63
N LEU A 414 -2.99 -0.18 9.52
CA LEU A 414 -3.40 -0.60 8.19
C LEU A 414 -2.63 -1.85 7.74
N PRO A 415 -3.25 -3.03 7.66
CA PRO A 415 -2.59 -4.21 7.13
C PRO A 415 -2.38 -4.08 5.62
N LEU A 416 -1.14 -4.30 5.16
CA LEU A 416 -0.77 -4.35 3.74
C LEU A 416 -0.65 -5.80 3.23
N ILE A 417 -0.31 -6.73 4.12
CA ILE A 417 -0.33 -8.19 3.88
C ILE A 417 -0.80 -8.86 5.17
N ARG A 418 -1.80 -9.71 5.08
CA ARG A 418 -2.28 -10.54 6.19
C ARG A 418 -2.52 -11.98 5.75
N LEU A 419 -2.57 -12.91 6.71
CA LEU A 419 -2.62 -14.34 6.44
C LEU A 419 -3.83 -14.75 5.58
N ALA A 420 -4.98 -14.10 5.75
CA ALA A 420 -6.17 -14.38 4.96
C ALA A 420 -5.94 -14.18 3.45
N GLU A 421 -5.17 -13.17 3.05
CA GLU A 421 -4.78 -13.00 1.65
C GLU A 421 -3.96 -14.19 1.15
N VAL A 422 -3.07 -14.72 1.98
CA VAL A 422 -2.23 -15.87 1.60
C VAL A 422 -3.07 -17.14 1.44
N TYR A 423 -4.12 -17.33 2.23
CA TYR A 423 -5.08 -18.41 2.05
C TYR A 423 -5.79 -18.32 0.69
N LEU A 424 -6.27 -17.13 0.33
CA LEU A 424 -6.90 -16.85 -0.96
C LEU A 424 -5.92 -17.01 -2.13
N THR A 425 -4.68 -16.55 -1.94
CA THR A 425 -3.58 -16.68 -2.91
C THR A 425 -3.24 -18.16 -3.19
N TYR A 426 -3.14 -18.97 -2.14
CA TYR A 426 -2.96 -20.41 -2.28
C TYR A 426 -4.11 -21.06 -3.06
N ALA A 427 -5.35 -20.77 -2.66
CA ALA A 427 -6.53 -21.33 -3.31
C ALA A 427 -6.61 -20.95 -4.80
N GLU A 428 -6.36 -19.69 -5.13
CA GLU A 428 -6.33 -19.22 -6.52
C GLU A 428 -5.23 -19.92 -7.33
N ALA A 429 -4.01 -20.02 -6.78
CA ALA A 429 -2.89 -20.66 -7.47
C ALA A 429 -3.13 -22.17 -7.74
N VAL A 430 -3.78 -22.86 -6.81
CA VAL A 430 -4.22 -24.25 -7.00
C VAL A 430 -5.23 -24.36 -8.14
N LEU A 431 -6.26 -23.50 -8.15
CA LEU A 431 -7.28 -23.51 -9.21
C LEU A 431 -6.72 -23.12 -10.60
N ARG A 432 -5.63 -22.37 -10.63
CA ARG A 432 -4.90 -22.03 -11.85
C ARG A 432 -3.92 -23.12 -12.31
N GLY A 433 -3.88 -24.28 -11.62
CA GLY A 433 -3.09 -25.44 -12.02
C GLY A 433 -1.67 -25.48 -11.47
N GLY A 434 -1.35 -24.67 -10.44
CA GLY A 434 -0.07 -24.76 -9.74
C GLY A 434 0.13 -26.13 -9.07
N ALA A 435 1.31 -26.70 -9.21
CA ALA A 435 1.67 -27.96 -8.56
C ALA A 435 2.07 -27.76 -7.09
N GLY A 436 1.99 -28.84 -6.28
CA GLY A 436 2.40 -28.84 -4.88
C GLY A 436 1.33 -28.35 -3.90
N GLY A 437 0.13 -28.03 -4.36
CA GLY A 437 -1.08 -27.80 -3.58
C GLY A 437 -2.17 -28.77 -3.98
N ASP A 438 -3.28 -28.75 -3.26
CA ASP A 438 -4.44 -29.56 -3.55
C ASP A 438 -5.75 -28.79 -3.27
N ARG A 439 -6.80 -29.20 -3.96
CA ARG A 439 -8.11 -28.53 -3.96
C ARG A 439 -8.83 -28.66 -2.60
N ALA A 440 -8.66 -29.76 -1.89
CA ALA A 440 -9.30 -29.97 -0.60
C ALA A 440 -8.73 -29.01 0.46
N THR A 441 -7.41 -28.83 0.48
CA THR A 441 -6.73 -27.81 1.31
C THR A 441 -7.15 -26.39 0.93
N ALA A 442 -7.29 -26.10 -0.37
CA ALA A 442 -7.78 -24.80 -0.83
C ALA A 442 -9.20 -24.52 -0.32
N LEU A 443 -10.10 -25.50 -0.42
CA LEU A 443 -11.48 -25.41 0.11
C LEU A 443 -11.49 -25.18 1.62
N ASP A 444 -10.64 -25.90 2.35
CA ASP A 444 -10.54 -25.75 3.81
C ASP A 444 -10.13 -24.32 4.20
N TYR A 445 -9.11 -23.73 3.55
CA TYR A 445 -8.71 -22.35 3.82
C TYR A 445 -9.83 -21.35 3.51
N ILE A 446 -10.55 -21.51 2.42
CA ILE A 446 -11.70 -20.65 2.09
C ILE A 446 -12.78 -20.80 3.15
N ASN A 447 -13.11 -22.02 3.57
CA ASN A 447 -14.13 -22.27 4.58
C ASN A 447 -13.74 -21.78 5.98
N GLN A 448 -12.45 -21.74 6.33
CA GLN A 448 -11.98 -21.08 7.55
C GLN A 448 -12.28 -19.57 7.53
N LEU A 449 -12.00 -18.87 6.41
CA LEU A 449 -12.34 -17.45 6.25
C LEU A 449 -13.84 -17.22 6.35
N ARG A 450 -14.64 -18.06 5.71
CA ARG A 450 -16.10 -17.96 5.72
C ARG A 450 -16.70 -18.28 7.09
N THR A 451 -16.16 -19.27 7.78
CA THR A 451 -16.58 -19.58 9.16
C THR A 451 -16.34 -18.38 10.08
N ARG A 452 -15.20 -17.69 9.97
CA ARG A 452 -14.95 -16.43 10.68
C ARG A 452 -15.95 -15.35 10.29
N ALA A 453 -16.20 -15.17 9.00
CA ALA A 453 -17.07 -14.13 8.45
C ALA A 453 -18.54 -14.28 8.88
N TYR A 454 -19.03 -15.51 8.99
CA TYR A 454 -20.40 -15.81 9.39
C TYR A 454 -20.54 -16.07 10.91
N GLY A 455 -19.42 -16.21 11.63
CA GLY A 455 -19.40 -16.62 13.04
C GLY A 455 -19.71 -18.11 13.23
N ASN A 456 -19.95 -18.85 12.15
CA ASN A 456 -20.23 -20.29 12.14
C ASN A 456 -20.07 -20.86 10.70
N ALA A 457 -20.32 -22.16 10.52
CA ALA A 457 -20.13 -22.82 9.23
C ALA A 457 -21.28 -22.62 8.21
N SER A 458 -22.31 -21.80 8.48
CA SER A 458 -23.46 -21.64 7.59
C SER A 458 -23.10 -21.02 6.24
N GLY A 459 -22.02 -20.26 6.19
CA GLY A 459 -21.49 -19.66 4.96
C GLY A 459 -20.51 -20.55 4.20
N ASN A 460 -20.15 -21.74 4.70
CA ASN A 460 -19.19 -22.61 4.06
C ASN A 460 -19.70 -23.12 2.70
N ILE A 461 -18.78 -23.27 1.75
CA ILE A 461 -19.09 -23.74 0.40
C ILE A 461 -18.71 -25.21 0.20
N ALA A 462 -19.35 -25.83 -0.77
CA ALA A 462 -18.98 -27.17 -1.24
C ALA A 462 -17.84 -27.09 -2.27
N ASP A 463 -17.20 -28.23 -2.56
CA ASP A 463 -16.11 -28.30 -3.54
C ASP A 463 -16.56 -27.84 -4.95
N SER A 464 -17.81 -28.12 -5.34
CA SER A 464 -18.39 -27.69 -6.62
C SER A 464 -18.41 -26.16 -6.79
N ASP A 465 -18.52 -25.41 -5.69
CA ASP A 465 -18.65 -23.95 -5.70
C ASP A 465 -17.28 -23.24 -5.75
N LEU A 466 -16.20 -23.97 -5.44
CA LEU A 466 -14.86 -23.44 -5.44
C LEU A 466 -14.35 -23.22 -6.87
N THR A 467 -14.65 -22.08 -7.46
CA THR A 467 -14.25 -21.67 -8.81
C THR A 467 -13.36 -20.43 -8.78
N LEU A 468 -12.72 -20.08 -9.90
CA LEU A 468 -11.93 -18.86 -9.99
C LEU A 468 -12.80 -17.60 -9.81
N ASP A 469 -14.00 -17.56 -10.41
CA ASP A 469 -14.91 -16.41 -10.22
C ASP A 469 -15.35 -16.29 -8.75
N PHE A 470 -15.62 -17.43 -8.08
CA PHE A 470 -15.90 -17.42 -6.65
C PHE A 470 -14.73 -16.85 -5.84
N ILE A 471 -13.48 -17.24 -6.16
CA ILE A 471 -12.28 -16.71 -5.48
C ILE A 471 -12.12 -15.22 -5.71
N LEU A 472 -12.39 -14.70 -6.92
CA LEU A 472 -12.35 -13.27 -7.18
C LEU A 472 -13.34 -12.49 -6.29
N ASP A 473 -14.56 -13.02 -6.13
CA ASP A 473 -15.57 -12.43 -5.28
C ASP A 473 -15.26 -12.63 -3.78
N GLU A 474 -14.66 -13.77 -3.40
CA GLU A 474 -14.24 -13.99 -2.02
C GLU A 474 -13.08 -13.08 -1.63
N ARG A 475 -12.14 -12.79 -2.55
CA ARG A 475 -11.09 -11.79 -2.36
C ARG A 475 -11.70 -10.40 -2.18
N ALA A 476 -12.71 -10.04 -2.96
CA ALA A 476 -13.43 -8.78 -2.80
C ALA A 476 -14.10 -8.69 -1.40
N ARG A 477 -14.84 -9.73 -0.98
CA ARG A 477 -15.49 -9.75 0.34
C ARG A 477 -14.50 -9.66 1.51
N GLU A 478 -13.37 -10.34 1.38
CA GLU A 478 -12.38 -10.45 2.45
C GLU A 478 -11.46 -9.23 2.52
N LEU A 479 -10.98 -8.73 1.38
CA LEU A 479 -9.83 -7.82 1.28
C LEU A 479 -10.20 -6.40 0.82
N TYR A 480 -11.49 -6.06 0.68
CA TYR A 480 -11.86 -4.74 0.20
C TYR A 480 -11.24 -3.61 1.03
N TRP A 481 -10.82 -2.56 0.35
CA TRP A 481 -10.17 -1.39 0.91
C TRP A 481 -8.79 -1.67 1.55
N GLU A 482 -8.14 -2.78 1.12
CA GLU A 482 -6.78 -3.13 1.53
C GLU A 482 -5.75 -3.00 0.38
N GLY A 483 -6.11 -2.31 -0.70
CA GLY A 483 -5.19 -1.94 -1.78
C GLY A 483 -4.90 -3.03 -2.82
N LEU A 484 -5.86 -3.91 -3.14
CA LEU A 484 -5.64 -5.08 -3.99
C LEU A 484 -6.61 -5.23 -5.17
N ARG A 485 -7.77 -4.58 -5.16
CA ARG A 485 -8.85 -4.89 -6.09
C ARG A 485 -8.49 -4.69 -7.55
N ARG A 486 -7.84 -3.57 -7.90
CA ARG A 486 -7.40 -3.31 -9.28
C ARG A 486 -6.47 -4.41 -9.78
N THR A 487 -5.48 -4.79 -8.99
CA THR A 487 -4.54 -5.87 -9.32
C THR A 487 -5.27 -7.19 -9.56
N ASP A 488 -6.26 -7.53 -8.73
CA ASP A 488 -7.09 -8.72 -8.88
C ASP A 488 -7.91 -8.67 -10.18
N LEU A 489 -8.61 -7.57 -10.47
CA LEU A 489 -9.41 -7.42 -11.68
C LEU A 489 -8.55 -7.50 -12.96
N ILE A 490 -7.32 -6.95 -12.94
CA ILE A 490 -6.37 -7.06 -14.06
C ILE A 490 -5.95 -8.53 -14.25
N ARG A 491 -5.63 -9.25 -13.18
CA ARG A 491 -5.22 -10.66 -13.23
C ARG A 491 -6.33 -11.58 -13.78
N TYR A 492 -7.57 -11.22 -13.54
CA TYR A 492 -8.76 -11.92 -14.06
C TYR A 492 -9.22 -11.40 -15.42
N ASN A 493 -8.50 -10.44 -16.03
CA ASN A 493 -8.88 -9.79 -17.29
C ASN A 493 -10.27 -9.13 -17.23
N LYS A 494 -10.64 -8.56 -16.09
CA LYS A 494 -11.96 -7.93 -15.86
C LYS A 494 -11.89 -6.41 -15.69
N PHE A 495 -10.68 -5.84 -15.55
CA PHE A 495 -10.51 -4.44 -15.24
C PHE A 495 -10.94 -3.51 -16.39
N THR A 496 -10.57 -3.83 -17.63
CA THR A 496 -10.83 -2.98 -18.80
C THR A 496 -11.98 -3.49 -19.69
N THR A 497 -12.38 -4.73 -19.57
CA THR A 497 -13.30 -5.42 -20.48
C THR A 497 -14.80 -5.11 -20.23
N ALA A 498 -15.67 -5.46 -21.17
CA ALA A 498 -17.12 -5.26 -21.08
C ALA A 498 -17.87 -6.39 -20.34
N ASP A 499 -17.22 -7.50 -20.07
CA ASP A 499 -17.80 -8.66 -19.38
C ASP A 499 -17.81 -8.53 -17.86
N TYR A 500 -17.24 -7.44 -17.34
CA TYR A 500 -17.28 -7.08 -15.93
C TYR A 500 -17.45 -5.55 -15.78
N LEU A 501 -18.67 -5.12 -15.57
CA LEU A 501 -19.03 -3.72 -15.44
C LEU A 501 -19.49 -3.41 -14.02
N TRP A 502 -19.21 -2.19 -13.58
CA TRP A 502 -19.71 -1.61 -12.33
C TRP A 502 -20.13 -0.17 -12.57
N SER A 503 -20.96 0.35 -11.70
CA SER A 503 -21.47 1.71 -11.75
C SER A 503 -20.32 2.72 -11.85
N LEU A 504 -20.40 3.63 -12.82
CA LEU A 504 -19.42 4.68 -13.12
C LEU A 504 -18.09 4.22 -13.72
N LYS A 505 -17.87 2.93 -13.99
CA LYS A 505 -16.70 2.49 -14.77
C LYS A 505 -16.62 3.25 -16.09
N GLY A 506 -15.46 3.87 -16.36
CA GLY A 506 -15.25 4.64 -17.60
C GLY A 506 -16.14 5.87 -17.71
N GLY A 507 -16.68 6.39 -16.60
CA GLY A 507 -17.52 7.59 -16.53
C GLY A 507 -18.98 7.40 -16.94
N ALA A 508 -19.41 6.18 -17.25
CA ALA A 508 -20.81 5.88 -17.60
C ALA A 508 -21.57 5.31 -16.41
N ALA A 509 -22.84 5.71 -16.22
CA ALA A 509 -23.67 5.29 -15.09
C ALA A 509 -23.74 3.75 -14.95
N SER A 510 -23.90 3.01 -16.04
CA SER A 510 -23.93 1.53 -16.06
C SER A 510 -22.56 0.90 -16.28
N GLY A 511 -21.49 1.70 -16.35
CA GLY A 511 -20.16 1.25 -16.69
C GLY A 511 -19.98 0.94 -18.19
N VAL A 512 -18.77 1.13 -18.68
CA VAL A 512 -18.35 0.77 -20.06
C VAL A 512 -16.95 0.17 -20.04
N ALA A 513 -16.62 -0.60 -21.07
CA ALA A 513 -15.24 -1.02 -21.31
C ALA A 513 -14.33 0.18 -21.60
N VAL A 514 -13.08 0.06 -21.21
CA VAL A 514 -12.05 1.07 -21.48
C VAL A 514 -10.87 0.43 -22.20
N PRO A 515 -10.01 1.21 -22.87
CA PRO A 515 -8.85 0.65 -23.56
C PRO A 515 -7.88 -0.10 -22.63
N ASP A 516 -7.31 -1.21 -23.11
CA ASP A 516 -6.43 -2.09 -22.32
C ASP A 516 -5.15 -1.42 -21.77
N TYR A 517 -4.70 -0.34 -22.41
CA TYR A 517 -3.55 0.39 -21.87
C TYR A 517 -3.82 0.97 -20.47
N ARG A 518 -5.08 1.11 -20.05
CA ARG A 518 -5.49 1.51 -18.69
C ARG A 518 -5.13 0.48 -17.61
N ASN A 519 -4.70 -0.72 -17.99
CA ASN A 519 -4.09 -1.68 -17.07
C ASN A 519 -2.76 -1.19 -16.45
N LEU A 520 -2.16 -0.14 -17.00
CA LEU A 520 -1.02 0.56 -16.40
C LEU A 520 -1.35 2.05 -16.23
N TYR A 521 -0.79 2.66 -15.22
CA TYR A 521 -0.77 4.12 -15.11
C TYR A 521 0.33 4.72 -15.99
N PRO A 522 0.17 5.96 -16.44
CA PRO A 522 1.21 6.65 -17.21
C PRO A 522 2.44 6.92 -16.35
N ILE A 523 3.62 6.94 -16.98
CA ILE A 523 4.80 7.55 -16.37
C ILE A 523 4.52 9.05 -16.24
N PRO A 524 4.71 9.65 -15.05
CA PRO A 524 4.41 11.06 -14.83
C PRO A 524 5.15 12.00 -15.79
N GLN A 525 4.47 13.07 -16.22
CA GLN A 525 5.06 14.05 -17.14
C GLN A 525 6.33 14.69 -16.58
N ASP A 526 6.34 14.96 -15.26
CA ASP A 526 7.51 15.56 -14.60
C ASP A 526 8.72 14.62 -14.62
N ALA A 527 8.50 13.31 -14.44
CA ALA A 527 9.56 12.30 -14.54
C ALA A 527 10.12 12.22 -15.96
N LEU A 528 9.26 12.25 -17.00
CA LEU A 528 9.68 12.25 -18.40
C LEU A 528 10.47 13.52 -18.76
N THR A 529 10.09 14.65 -18.18
CA THR A 529 10.78 15.94 -18.40
C THR A 529 12.15 15.96 -17.70
N ALA A 530 12.22 15.42 -16.48
CA ALA A 530 13.46 15.36 -15.70
C ALA A 530 14.48 14.36 -16.28
N ASN A 531 14.01 13.27 -16.87
CA ASN A 531 14.86 12.22 -17.42
C ASN A 531 14.46 11.83 -18.85
N GLU A 532 15.18 12.35 -19.83
CA GLU A 532 14.96 12.12 -21.27
C GLU A 532 15.15 10.65 -21.73
N ASN A 533 15.74 9.80 -20.90
CA ASN A 533 15.87 8.37 -21.18
C ASN A 533 14.56 7.61 -20.91
N LEU A 534 13.64 8.19 -20.13
CA LEU A 534 12.35 7.57 -19.88
C LEU A 534 11.46 7.59 -21.14
N ARG A 535 10.57 6.64 -21.23
CA ARG A 535 9.58 6.52 -22.31
C ARG A 535 8.21 6.26 -21.69
N GLN A 536 7.20 6.95 -22.22
CA GLN A 536 5.82 6.76 -21.79
C GLN A 536 5.32 5.33 -22.01
N ASN A 537 4.34 4.89 -21.24
CA ASN A 537 3.59 3.68 -21.49
C ASN A 537 2.73 3.83 -22.75
N THR A 538 2.64 2.76 -23.55
CA THR A 538 1.84 2.77 -24.78
C THR A 538 0.38 3.16 -24.47
N GLY A 539 -0.16 4.06 -25.27
CA GLY A 539 -1.54 4.56 -25.14
C GLY A 539 -1.66 5.93 -24.43
N TYR A 540 -0.59 6.43 -23.80
CA TYR A 540 -0.55 7.74 -23.14
C TYR A 540 0.26 8.78 -23.91
#